data_bf537c964569d9b494fa093fb44e7350
#
_entry.id   bf537c964569d9b494fa093fb44e7350
#
_cell.length_a   1.000
_cell.length_b   1.000
_cell.length_c   1.000
_cell.angle_alpha   90.00
_cell.angle_beta   90.00
_cell.angle_gamma   90.00
#
_symmetry.space_group_name_H-M   'P 1'
#
loop_
_entity.id
_entity.type
_entity.pdbx_description
1 polymer ?
#
loop_
_entity_poly.entity_id
_entity_poly.type
_entity_poly.pdbx_seq_one_letter_code
_entity_poly.pdbx_strand_id
1 'polypeptide(L)'
;HVYAAAKHGVVGLTKNVAAELCRSGVRVNCIAPGSTVTPLVAAAYTDDHEAIEEVSEIVKAKSPILNRPGMPLDVANAALYLASDESGNTNGHCLVVDGGLTTGSTPNDPPHSDAMPFLREAGQRGL
;
A
#
# COMPACT_ATOMS: atom_id res chain seq x y z
N HIS A 1 -0.91 -18.86 8.77
CA HIS A 1 -1.66 -18.23 9.85
C HIS A 1 -0.76 -17.46 10.83
N VAL A 2 0.42 -18.01 11.19
CA VAL A 2 1.36 -17.36 12.12
C VAL A 2 1.85 -16.01 11.57
N TYR A 3 2.20 -15.96 10.29
CA TYR A 3 2.58 -14.71 9.62
C TYR A 3 1.46 -13.66 9.70
N ALA A 4 0.24 -14.06 9.38
CA ALA A 4 -0.92 -13.15 9.44
C ALA A 4 -1.13 -12.63 10.88
N ALA A 5 -1.09 -13.50 11.88
CA ALA A 5 -1.21 -13.11 13.28
C ALA A 5 -0.11 -12.12 13.70
N ALA A 6 1.15 -12.39 13.33
CA ALA A 6 2.27 -11.51 13.62
C ALA A 6 2.10 -10.12 12.98
N LYS A 7 1.67 -10.06 11.71
CA LYS A 7 1.48 -8.78 11.00
C LYS A 7 0.27 -7.99 11.51
N HIS A 8 -0.83 -8.66 11.90
CA HIS A 8 -1.94 -8.00 12.60
C HIS A 8 -1.52 -7.49 13.98
N GLY A 9 -0.67 -8.25 14.67
CA GLY A 9 -0.06 -7.82 15.93
C GLY A 9 0.70 -6.51 15.82
N VAL A 10 1.48 -6.32 14.73
CA VAL A 10 2.20 -5.05 14.47
C VAL A 10 1.22 -3.88 14.34
N VAL A 11 0.09 -4.05 13.64
CA VAL A 11 -0.93 -2.99 13.48
C VAL A 11 -1.56 -2.66 14.84
N GLY A 12 -1.92 -3.69 15.63
CA GLY A 12 -2.44 -3.50 16.99
C GLY A 12 -1.45 -2.79 17.89
N LEU A 13 -0.19 -3.23 17.90
CA LEU A 13 0.89 -2.62 18.66
C LEU A 13 1.10 -1.14 18.28
N THR A 14 1.11 -0.84 16.98
CA THR A 14 1.22 0.54 16.47
C THR A 14 0.18 1.45 17.10
N LYS A 15 -1.08 1.03 17.11
CA LYS A 15 -2.18 1.84 17.69
C LYS A 15 -2.04 2.02 19.20
N ASN A 16 -1.68 0.96 19.92
CA ASN A 16 -1.53 1.04 21.38
C ASN A 16 -0.36 1.93 21.78
N VAL A 17 0.81 1.74 21.18
CA VAL A 17 2.00 2.55 21.48
C VAL A 17 1.81 4.00 21.05
N ALA A 18 1.12 4.24 19.92
CA ALA A 18 0.76 5.59 19.50
C ALA A 18 -0.09 6.32 20.53
N ALA A 19 -1.09 5.63 21.10
CA ALA A 19 -1.94 6.19 22.14
C ALA A 19 -1.17 6.43 23.45
N GLU A 20 -0.27 5.54 23.83
CA GLU A 20 0.55 5.66 25.04
C GLU A 20 1.52 6.85 24.94
N LEU A 21 2.21 7.00 23.80
CA LEU A 21 3.31 7.96 23.65
C LEU A 21 2.88 9.32 23.10
N CYS A 22 1.63 9.50 22.69
CA CYS A 22 1.17 10.75 22.06
C CYS A 22 1.40 11.99 22.95
N ARG A 23 1.21 11.87 24.28
CA ARG A 23 1.45 12.97 25.24
C ARG A 23 2.92 13.30 25.42
N SER A 24 3.81 12.41 24.99
CA SER A 24 5.27 12.63 24.98
C SER A 24 5.76 13.23 23.66
N GLY A 25 4.85 13.58 22.74
CA GLY A 25 5.19 14.13 21.44
C GLY A 25 5.75 13.09 20.46
N VAL A 26 5.59 11.80 20.75
CA VAL A 26 6.06 10.72 19.88
C VAL A 26 4.92 10.20 19.03
N ARG A 27 5.15 10.13 17.72
CA ARG A 27 4.23 9.52 16.76
C ARG A 27 4.68 8.11 16.42
N VAL A 28 3.74 7.19 16.31
CA VAL A 28 3.99 5.80 15.96
C VAL A 28 3.04 5.39 14.82
N ASN A 29 3.60 5.03 13.70
CA ASN A 29 2.86 4.61 12.52
C ASN A 29 3.46 3.32 11.95
N CYS A 30 2.73 2.60 11.12
CA CYS A 30 3.27 1.48 10.36
C CYS A 30 2.94 1.61 8.88
N ILE A 31 3.70 0.89 8.06
CA ILE A 31 3.47 0.80 6.61
C ILE A 31 3.10 -0.65 6.29
N ALA A 32 2.10 -0.82 5.45
CA ALA A 32 1.67 -2.11 4.93
C ALA A 32 1.92 -2.17 3.41
N PRO A 33 3.10 -2.63 2.97
CA PRO A 33 3.41 -2.78 1.57
C PRO A 33 2.61 -3.93 0.94
N GLY A 34 2.22 -3.76 -0.32
CA GLY A 34 1.80 -4.85 -1.19
C GLY A 34 2.99 -5.60 -1.80
N SER A 35 2.76 -6.27 -2.92
CA SER A 35 3.83 -6.93 -3.66
C SER A 35 4.85 -5.91 -4.13
N THR A 36 6.09 -6.09 -3.69
CA THR A 36 7.20 -5.16 -3.93
C THR A 36 8.38 -5.93 -4.52
N VAL A 37 8.98 -5.41 -5.58
CA VAL A 37 10.15 -6.02 -6.24
C VAL A 37 11.34 -5.97 -5.30
N THR A 38 11.68 -7.12 -4.73
CA THR A 38 12.80 -7.27 -3.77
C THR A 38 13.45 -8.64 -3.93
N PRO A 39 14.71 -8.83 -3.50
CA PRO A 39 15.35 -10.14 -3.49
C PRO A 39 14.55 -11.21 -2.73
N LEU A 40 13.85 -10.81 -1.65
CA LEU A 40 12.98 -11.72 -0.90
C LEU A 40 11.80 -12.22 -1.74
N VAL A 41 11.18 -11.32 -2.49
CA VAL A 41 10.05 -11.67 -3.36
C VAL A 41 10.54 -12.41 -4.60
N ALA A 42 11.73 -12.08 -5.13
CA ALA A 42 12.37 -12.83 -6.20
C ALA A 42 12.58 -14.29 -5.78
N ALA A 43 13.23 -14.54 -4.65
CA ALA A 43 13.42 -15.90 -4.14
C ALA A 43 12.10 -16.65 -3.91
N ALA A 44 11.05 -15.97 -3.45
CA ALA A 44 9.74 -16.58 -3.20
C ALA A 44 9.01 -17.03 -4.48
N TYR A 45 9.25 -16.37 -5.62
CA TYR A 45 8.61 -16.69 -6.89
C TYR A 45 9.48 -17.53 -7.83
N THR A 46 10.80 -17.39 -7.76
CA THR A 46 11.74 -17.97 -8.74
C THR A 46 12.77 -18.91 -8.10
N ASP A 47 12.78 -19.00 -6.75
CA ASP A 47 13.83 -19.66 -5.96
C ASP A 47 15.24 -19.05 -6.18
N ASP A 48 15.30 -17.82 -6.72
CA ASP A 48 16.53 -17.06 -6.97
C ASP A 48 16.39 -15.61 -6.49
N HIS A 49 17.24 -15.20 -5.57
CA HIS A 49 17.28 -13.84 -5.02
C HIS A 49 17.71 -12.77 -6.05
N GLU A 50 18.41 -13.19 -7.11
CA GLU A 50 18.95 -12.29 -8.13
C GLU A 50 17.99 -12.10 -9.32
N ALA A 51 16.92 -12.90 -9.41
CA ALA A 51 15.93 -12.83 -10.50
C ALA A 51 15.02 -11.58 -10.41
N ILE A 52 15.61 -10.41 -10.23
CA ILE A 52 14.89 -9.14 -10.02
C ILE A 52 14.06 -8.72 -11.23
N GLU A 53 14.60 -8.91 -12.44
CA GLU A 53 13.88 -8.55 -13.67
C GLU A 53 12.66 -9.44 -13.88
N GLU A 54 12.79 -10.74 -13.66
CA GLU A 54 11.70 -11.70 -13.79
C GLU A 54 10.60 -11.41 -12.76
N VAL A 55 10.96 -11.20 -11.49
CA VAL A 55 9.98 -10.88 -10.46
C VAL A 55 9.32 -9.52 -10.69
N SER A 56 10.03 -8.56 -11.30
CA SER A 56 9.45 -7.27 -11.68
C SER A 56 8.28 -7.45 -12.66
N GLU A 57 8.42 -8.29 -13.67
CA GLU A 57 7.32 -8.58 -14.61
C GLU A 57 6.18 -9.35 -13.92
N ILE A 58 6.47 -10.27 -13.01
CA ILE A 58 5.45 -10.98 -12.22
C ILE A 58 4.67 -10.01 -11.34
N VAL A 59 5.36 -9.12 -10.61
CA VAL A 59 4.72 -8.12 -9.73
C VAL A 59 3.92 -7.13 -10.55
N LYS A 60 4.45 -6.65 -11.67
CA LYS A 60 3.79 -5.74 -12.61
C LYS A 60 2.49 -6.33 -13.17
N ALA A 61 2.50 -7.61 -13.57
CA ALA A 61 1.32 -8.30 -14.09
C ALA A 61 0.18 -8.43 -13.04
N LYS A 62 0.53 -8.42 -11.74
CA LYS A 62 -0.41 -8.51 -10.62
C LYS A 62 -0.77 -7.15 -10.03
N SER A 63 -0.13 -6.08 -10.47
CA SER A 63 -0.36 -4.74 -9.93
C SER A 63 -1.70 -4.18 -10.42
N PRO A 64 -2.54 -3.64 -9.51
CA PRO A 64 -3.74 -2.91 -9.91
C PRO A 64 -3.43 -1.65 -10.72
N ILE A 65 -2.27 -1.02 -10.48
CA ILE A 65 -1.80 0.11 -11.28
C ILE A 65 -1.19 -0.43 -12.57
N LEU A 66 -1.81 -0.09 -13.69
CA LEU A 66 -1.42 -0.57 -15.01
C LEU A 66 0.06 -0.31 -15.30
N ASN A 67 0.78 -1.37 -15.69
CA ASN A 67 2.20 -1.34 -16.07
C ASN A 67 3.17 -0.81 -15.01
N ARG A 68 2.79 -0.83 -13.73
CA ARG A 68 3.63 -0.31 -12.65
C ARG A 68 3.80 -1.35 -11.53
N PRO A 69 4.98 -1.99 -11.40
CA PRO A 69 5.27 -2.84 -10.24
C PRO A 69 5.44 -1.98 -8.98
N GLY A 70 5.12 -2.54 -7.83
CA GLY A 70 5.51 -1.94 -6.55
C GLY A 70 7.03 -2.00 -6.38
N MET A 71 7.64 -0.88 -6.05
CA MET A 71 9.10 -0.75 -5.90
C MET A 71 9.49 -0.44 -4.45
N PRO A 72 10.70 -0.83 -3.99
CA PRO A 72 11.19 -0.47 -2.66
C PRO A 72 11.15 1.05 -2.40
N LEU A 73 11.34 1.86 -3.43
CA LEU A 73 11.30 3.32 -3.32
C LEU A 73 9.91 3.83 -2.94
N ASP A 74 8.83 3.16 -3.35
CA ASP A 74 7.46 3.54 -2.96
C ASP A 74 7.29 3.42 -1.44
N VAL A 75 7.82 2.36 -0.86
CA VAL A 75 7.79 2.11 0.59
C VAL A 75 8.72 3.10 1.32
N ALA A 76 9.90 3.38 0.76
CA ALA A 76 10.84 4.33 1.32
C ALA A 76 10.26 5.76 1.35
N ASN A 77 9.57 6.19 0.31
CA ASN A 77 8.89 7.50 0.26
C ASN A 77 7.76 7.60 1.30
N ALA A 78 7.00 6.53 1.49
CA ALA A 78 5.99 6.46 2.54
C ALA A 78 6.62 6.56 3.95
N ALA A 79 7.75 5.90 4.16
CA ALA A 79 8.50 5.98 5.41
C ALA A 79 9.05 7.40 5.65
N LEU A 80 9.58 8.04 4.62
CA LEU A 80 10.07 9.41 4.69
C LEU A 80 8.95 10.38 5.08
N TYR A 81 7.78 10.28 4.44
CA TYR A 81 6.61 11.07 4.82
C TYR A 81 6.24 10.86 6.29
N LEU A 82 6.10 9.61 6.75
CA LEU A 82 5.72 9.33 8.13
C LEU A 82 6.78 9.76 9.16
N ALA A 83 8.05 9.81 8.77
CA ALA A 83 9.15 10.24 9.64
C ALA A 83 9.34 11.77 9.65
N SER A 84 8.78 12.48 8.70
CA SER A 84 8.94 13.94 8.56
C SER A 84 7.86 14.73 9.32
N ASP A 85 8.08 16.03 9.43
CA ASP A 85 7.12 16.97 10.03
C ASP A 85 5.86 17.14 9.17
N GLU A 86 5.90 16.78 7.88
CA GLU A 86 4.73 16.80 7.00
C GLU A 86 3.60 15.88 7.47
N SER A 87 3.95 14.82 8.21
CA SER A 87 3.00 13.91 8.84
C SER A 87 2.71 14.27 10.31
N GLY A 88 2.94 15.51 10.72
CA GLY A 88 2.87 15.95 12.13
C GLY A 88 1.58 15.60 12.89
N ASN A 89 0.46 15.46 12.18
CA ASN A 89 -0.82 15.06 12.78
C ASN A 89 -1.23 13.61 12.41
N THR A 90 -0.30 12.80 11.91
CA THR A 90 -0.53 11.38 11.57
C THR A 90 0.06 10.50 12.67
N ASN A 91 -0.80 9.85 13.46
CA ASN A 91 -0.38 8.99 14.57
C ASN A 91 -1.30 7.77 14.69
N GLY A 92 -0.75 6.60 14.98
CA GLY A 92 -1.48 5.34 15.08
C GLY A 92 -1.98 4.80 13.71
N HIS A 93 -1.48 5.36 12.61
CA HIS A 93 -1.92 5.03 11.25
C HIS A 93 -1.18 3.84 10.67
N CYS A 94 -1.90 3.03 9.90
CA CYS A 94 -1.32 2.01 9.03
C CYS A 94 -1.44 2.49 7.59
N LEU A 95 -0.34 3.00 7.03
CA LEU A 95 -0.29 3.50 5.65
C LEU A 95 -0.12 2.32 4.69
N VAL A 96 -1.16 2.05 3.92
CA VAL A 96 -1.14 1.01 2.89
C VAL A 96 -0.45 1.54 1.64
N VAL A 97 0.53 0.78 1.12
CA VAL A 97 1.31 1.09 -0.09
C VAL A 97 1.31 -0.15 -0.98
N ASP A 98 0.19 -0.39 -1.64
CA ASP A 98 -0.06 -1.64 -2.37
C ASP A 98 -0.65 -1.44 -3.78
N GLY A 99 -0.67 -0.20 -4.27
CA GLY A 99 -1.24 0.13 -5.56
C GLY A 99 -2.76 -0.08 -5.64
N GLY A 100 -3.45 -0.20 -4.50
CA GLY A 100 -4.88 -0.45 -4.43
C GLY A 100 -5.27 -1.94 -4.37
N LEU A 101 -4.31 -2.84 -4.21
CA LEU A 101 -4.54 -4.29 -4.18
C LEU A 101 -5.59 -4.72 -3.15
N THR A 102 -5.64 -4.05 -2.00
CA THR A 102 -6.57 -4.38 -0.91
C THR A 102 -7.81 -3.50 -0.85
N THR A 103 -7.99 -2.56 -1.80
CA THR A 103 -9.15 -1.66 -1.81
C THR A 103 -10.42 -2.25 -2.40
N GLY A 104 -10.32 -3.41 -3.05
CA GLY A 104 -11.47 -4.10 -3.64
C GLY A 104 -11.06 -5.00 -4.80
N SER A 105 -12.04 -5.54 -5.52
CA SER A 105 -11.80 -6.26 -6.77
C SER A 105 -11.59 -5.29 -7.92
N THR A 106 -10.54 -5.50 -8.72
CA THR A 106 -10.44 -4.85 -10.02
C THR A 106 -11.34 -5.59 -11.01
N PRO A 107 -12.44 -5.03 -11.49
CA PRO A 107 -13.23 -5.66 -12.54
C PRO A 107 -12.38 -5.74 -13.81
N ASN A 108 -12.52 -6.85 -14.56
CA ASN A 108 -11.86 -7.02 -15.85
C ASN A 108 -12.27 -5.93 -16.85
N ASP A 109 -13.42 -5.34 -16.62
CA ASP A 109 -13.98 -4.22 -17.37
C ASP A 109 -14.36 -3.13 -16.38
N PRO A 110 -13.51 -2.09 -16.22
CA PRO A 110 -13.77 -1.06 -15.22
C PRO A 110 -15.12 -0.38 -15.53
N PRO A 111 -15.99 -0.20 -14.52
CA PRO A 111 -17.33 0.37 -14.72
C PRO A 111 -17.34 1.78 -15.31
N HIS A 112 -16.17 2.36 -15.52
CA HIS A 112 -15.98 3.70 -16.10
C HIS A 112 -15.37 3.68 -17.50
N SER A 113 -15.13 2.51 -18.10
CA SER A 113 -14.64 2.40 -19.49
C SER A 113 -15.66 2.99 -20.46
N ASP A 114 -16.94 2.73 -20.20
CA ASP A 114 -18.04 3.45 -20.82
C ASP A 114 -18.57 4.45 -19.82
N ALA A 115 -18.38 5.74 -20.09
CA ALA A 115 -18.80 6.79 -19.17
C ALA A 115 -20.29 6.63 -18.85
N MET A 116 -20.60 6.17 -17.66
CA MET A 116 -21.97 6.08 -17.18
C MET A 116 -22.66 7.44 -17.30
N PRO A 117 -23.83 7.56 -17.95
CA PRO A 117 -24.49 8.83 -18.21
C PRO A 117 -24.65 9.70 -16.95
N PHE A 118 -24.96 9.09 -15.79
CA PHE A 118 -25.15 9.84 -14.56
C PHE A 118 -23.84 10.43 -14.00
N LEU A 119 -22.68 9.79 -14.25
CA LEU A 119 -21.38 10.31 -13.83
C LEU A 119 -20.91 11.46 -14.72
N ARG A 120 -21.32 11.48 -16.01
CA ARG A 120 -21.09 12.63 -16.89
C ARG A 120 -21.89 13.86 -16.45
N GLU A 121 -23.03 13.65 -15.83
CA GLU A 121 -23.92 14.74 -15.38
C GLU A 121 -23.61 15.17 -13.95
N ALA A 122 -22.85 14.39 -13.18
CA ALA A 122 -22.45 14.75 -11.83
C ALA A 122 -21.63 16.05 -11.87
N GLY A 123 -22.14 17.09 -11.24
CA GLY A 123 -21.54 18.43 -11.23
C GLY A 123 -21.91 19.35 -12.39
N GLN A 124 -22.63 18.88 -13.41
CA GLN A 124 -23.10 19.76 -14.52
C GLN A 124 -24.49 20.36 -14.27
N ARG A 125 -25.28 19.79 -13.39
CA ARG A 125 -26.66 20.23 -13.10
C ARG A 125 -26.92 20.56 -11.64
N GLY A 126 -25.89 20.74 -10.84
CA GLY A 126 -26.06 21.12 -9.43
C GLY A 126 -26.75 20.06 -8.57
N LEU A 127 -26.50 18.76 -8.84
CA LEU A 127 -26.92 17.66 -8.00
C LEU A 127 -26.02 17.53 -6.80
#